data_1ebef0c531e8c0f65fb996d799f9a870
#
_entry.id   1ebef0c531e8c0f65fb996d799f9a870
#
_cell.length_a   1.000
_cell.length_b   1.000
_cell.length_c   1.000
_cell.angle_alpha   90.00
_cell.angle_beta   90.00
_cell.angle_gamma   90.00
#
_symmetry.space_group_name_H-M   'P 1'
#
loop_
_entity.id
_entity.type
_entity.pdbx_description
1 polymer ?
#
loop_
_entity_poly.entity_id
_entity_poly.type
_entity_poly.pdbx_seq_one_letter_code
_entity_poly.pdbx_strand_id
1 'polypeptide(L)'
;MKKWLKLSFSLFLITMLTFSLAACTNNTKTQAPKKLEKVRIAEVTRSLFYAPEYVAISKGFYKDEGLDITLTTVPGGDKTMTALLTGAADVALVGSETSIYVYAQGSDDPAINFAQLTQTDGTFLFSRKKIDHFTWDQLKGITFLGQRKGGMPQMVGEYVLKKHGIDPHKDVKLIQNIDYANIANAYASGTGDFVQLFEPTASIFEKEGKGYIVASFGKESGHVPYTSFMAKQSYINKNKGTIEKFTRAIYKAQQWVQTHSAEEIADAVKSYFPDTDPEIMKTVIDRYKNQGSYATDPILDQVEWNNLQNIMKEAGDLPKQVDYKTLVNTAIAEKVMKK
;
A
#
# COMPACT_ATOMS: atom_id res chain seq x y z
N MET A 1 -12.76 85.89 27.51
CA MET A 1 -13.22 84.58 28.03
C MET A 1 -13.51 83.52 27.01
N LYS A 2 -13.85 83.81 25.71
CA LYS A 2 -14.18 82.76 24.69
C LYS A 2 -13.01 82.05 24.01
N LYS A 3 -11.79 82.53 24.14
CA LYS A 3 -10.60 81.87 23.50
C LYS A 3 -9.99 80.75 24.35
N TRP A 4 -10.10 80.84 25.65
CA TRP A 4 -9.54 79.79 26.54
C TRP A 4 -10.40 78.56 26.66
N LEU A 5 -11.68 78.67 26.45
CA LEU A 5 -12.58 77.50 26.45
C LEU A 5 -12.39 76.56 25.19
N LYS A 6 -11.92 77.17 24.11
CA LYS A 6 -11.65 76.35 22.85
C LYS A 6 -10.33 75.58 22.91
N LEU A 7 -9.35 76.09 23.66
CA LEU A 7 -8.06 75.45 23.84
C LEU A 7 -8.13 74.22 24.77
N SER A 8 -8.96 74.31 25.84
CA SER A 8 -9.19 73.22 26.79
C SER A 8 -9.95 72.08 26.21
N PHE A 9 -10.90 72.35 25.26
CA PHE A 9 -11.67 71.31 24.60
C PHE A 9 -10.85 70.55 23.53
N SER A 10 -9.91 71.22 22.84
CA SER A 10 -8.96 70.56 21.91
C SER A 10 -7.96 69.68 22.61
N LEU A 11 -7.47 70.06 23.81
CA LEU A 11 -6.51 69.25 24.56
C LEU A 11 -7.14 67.99 25.16
N PHE A 12 -8.43 68.03 25.52
CA PHE A 12 -9.17 66.88 26.05
C PHE A 12 -9.53 65.87 24.96
N LEU A 13 -9.72 66.32 23.72
CA LEU A 13 -10.00 65.43 22.58
C LEU A 13 -8.74 64.70 22.10
N ILE A 14 -7.56 65.31 22.20
CA ILE A 14 -6.28 64.71 21.83
C ILE A 14 -5.84 63.65 22.88
N THR A 15 -6.11 63.86 24.17
CA THR A 15 -5.84 62.86 25.21
C THR A 15 -6.76 61.64 25.17
N MET A 16 -7.99 61.74 24.66
CA MET A 16 -8.90 60.58 24.46
C MET A 16 -8.54 59.75 23.24
N LEU A 17 -7.90 60.34 22.22
CA LEU A 17 -7.50 59.59 21.00
C LEU A 17 -6.24 58.75 21.23
N THR A 18 -5.41 59.07 22.22
CA THR A 18 -4.16 58.32 22.50
C THR A 18 -4.39 57.07 23.37
N PHE A 19 -5.54 56.98 24.08
CA PHE A 19 -5.86 55.78 24.89
C PHE A 19 -6.56 54.66 24.10
N SER A 20 -7.02 54.93 22.87
CA SER A 20 -7.72 53.95 22.05
C SER A 20 -6.79 53.07 21.20
N LEU A 21 -5.46 53.34 21.18
CA LEU A 21 -4.48 52.58 20.39
C LEU A 21 -3.70 51.51 21.19
N ALA A 22 -3.94 51.42 22.51
CA ALA A 22 -3.25 50.47 23.37
C ALA A 22 -4.03 49.15 23.67
N ALA A 23 -5.21 48.99 23.10
CA ALA A 23 -6.11 47.86 23.43
C ALA A 23 -6.22 46.75 22.36
N CYS A 24 -5.36 46.71 21.32
CA CYS A 24 -5.38 45.67 20.30
C CYS A 24 -3.96 45.20 19.94
N THR A 25 -3.19 44.77 20.95
CA THR A 25 -2.06 43.87 20.70
C THR A 25 -2.26 42.53 21.40
N ASN A 26 -3.40 41.88 21.15
CA ASN A 26 -3.44 40.46 21.24
C ASN A 26 -2.69 39.94 20.03
N ASN A 27 -1.39 39.71 20.22
CA ASN A 27 -0.50 39.03 19.28
C ASN A 27 -0.92 37.56 19.20
N THR A 28 -2.11 37.27 18.68
CA THR A 28 -2.40 35.97 18.09
C THR A 28 -1.53 35.94 16.85
N LYS A 29 -0.32 35.42 17.01
CA LYS A 29 0.46 34.96 15.86
C LYS A 29 -0.42 33.94 15.11
N THR A 30 -1.21 34.42 14.18
CA THR A 30 -1.79 33.57 13.14
C THR A 30 -0.58 33.02 12.40
N GLN A 31 -0.10 31.84 12.80
CA GLN A 31 0.90 31.14 12.02
C GLN A 31 0.31 31.01 10.62
N ALA A 32 0.99 31.60 9.65
CA ALA A 32 0.66 31.37 8.26
C ALA A 32 0.53 29.83 8.06
N PRO A 33 -0.48 29.36 7.33
CA PRO A 33 -0.68 27.93 7.14
C PRO A 33 0.63 27.33 6.66
N LYS A 34 1.19 26.41 7.45
CA LYS A 34 2.46 25.74 7.13
C LYS A 34 2.30 25.10 5.76
N LYS A 35 3.04 25.54 4.75
CA LYS A 35 2.97 24.99 3.40
C LYS A 35 3.32 23.51 3.46
N LEU A 36 2.35 22.67 3.08
CA LEU A 36 2.54 21.23 3.04
C LEU A 36 3.57 20.86 1.97
N GLU A 37 4.40 19.89 2.30
CA GLU A 37 5.40 19.34 1.38
C GLU A 37 4.72 18.31 0.46
N LYS A 38 4.82 18.50 -0.85
CA LYS A 38 4.18 17.61 -1.83
C LYS A 38 4.97 16.32 -1.99
N VAL A 39 4.27 15.19 -1.98
CA VAL A 39 4.81 13.86 -2.28
C VAL A 39 3.89 13.15 -3.26
N ARG A 40 4.44 12.69 -4.38
CA ARG A 40 3.72 11.96 -5.43
C ARG A 40 3.96 10.48 -5.23
N ILE A 41 2.88 9.72 -5.05
CA ILE A 41 2.91 8.27 -4.93
C ILE A 41 2.34 7.64 -6.20
N ALA A 42 3.04 6.67 -6.78
CA ALA A 42 2.51 5.75 -7.77
C ALA A 42 2.17 4.43 -7.08
N GLU A 43 0.89 4.04 -7.05
CA GLU A 43 0.46 2.71 -6.59
C GLU A 43 0.22 1.77 -7.78
N VAL A 44 0.59 0.50 -7.65
CA VAL A 44 0.49 -0.49 -8.73
C VAL A 44 -0.95 -0.84 -9.10
N THR A 45 -1.88 -0.71 -8.18
CA THR A 45 -3.32 -0.96 -8.37
C THR A 45 -4.11 -0.29 -7.26
N ARG A 46 -5.39 0.02 -7.53
CA ARG A 46 -6.35 0.41 -6.49
C ARG A 46 -6.91 -0.85 -5.86
N SER A 47 -6.63 -1.10 -4.57
CA SER A 47 -7.04 -2.33 -3.89
C SER A 47 -7.26 -2.13 -2.40
N LEU A 48 -8.30 -2.76 -1.84
CA LEU A 48 -8.50 -2.84 -0.37
C LEU A 48 -7.33 -3.54 0.34
N PHE A 49 -6.48 -4.23 -0.39
CA PHE A 49 -5.21 -4.76 0.10
C PHE A 49 -4.25 -3.67 0.59
N TYR A 50 -4.46 -2.43 0.16
CA TYR A 50 -3.69 -1.24 0.58
C TYR A 50 -4.47 -0.34 1.54
N ALA A 51 -5.48 -0.87 2.24
CA ALA A 51 -6.32 -0.08 3.15
C ALA A 51 -5.54 0.83 4.11
N PRO A 52 -4.38 0.44 4.71
CA PRO A 52 -3.64 1.35 5.59
C PRO A 52 -3.12 2.61 4.87
N GLU A 53 -2.79 2.55 3.58
CA GLU A 53 -2.43 3.74 2.78
C GLU A 53 -3.60 4.70 2.63
N TYR A 54 -4.76 4.19 2.26
CA TYR A 54 -5.95 5.04 2.12
C TYR A 54 -6.43 5.61 3.45
N VAL A 55 -6.27 4.86 4.55
CA VAL A 55 -6.49 5.35 5.92
C VAL A 55 -5.53 6.49 6.24
N ALA A 56 -4.24 6.38 5.89
CA ALA A 56 -3.27 7.45 6.12
C ALA A 56 -3.67 8.75 5.44
N ILE A 57 -4.25 8.67 4.23
CA ILE A 57 -4.74 9.84 3.49
C ILE A 57 -6.06 10.34 4.08
N SER A 58 -7.07 9.47 4.23
CA SER A 58 -8.43 9.86 4.63
C SER A 58 -8.53 10.36 6.06
N LYS A 59 -7.74 9.79 6.99
CA LYS A 59 -7.65 10.26 8.39
C LYS A 59 -6.73 11.46 8.55
N GLY A 60 -6.05 11.90 7.49
CA GLY A 60 -5.20 13.08 7.50
C GLY A 60 -3.82 12.87 8.13
N PHE A 61 -3.39 11.63 8.40
CA PHE A 61 -2.10 11.37 9.06
C PHE A 61 -0.91 11.94 8.29
N TYR A 62 -0.95 11.96 6.96
CA TYR A 62 0.06 12.64 6.16
C TYR A 62 0.01 14.16 6.33
N LYS A 63 -1.18 14.76 6.38
CA LYS A 63 -1.35 16.22 6.59
C LYS A 63 -0.84 16.64 7.97
N ASP A 64 -1.10 15.83 8.99
CA ASP A 64 -0.60 16.06 10.36
C ASP A 64 0.92 16.08 10.41
N GLU A 65 1.58 15.29 9.58
CA GLU A 65 3.03 15.29 9.41
C GLU A 65 3.52 16.41 8.46
N GLY A 66 2.62 17.22 7.90
CA GLY A 66 2.94 18.33 7.01
C GLY A 66 3.18 17.90 5.55
N LEU A 67 2.61 16.79 5.13
CA LEU A 67 2.70 16.26 3.75
C LEU A 67 1.38 16.42 3.00
N ASP A 68 1.48 16.76 1.71
CA ASP A 68 0.38 16.80 0.74
C ASP A 68 0.59 15.69 -0.28
N ILE A 69 -0.23 14.64 -0.19
CA ILE A 69 -0.07 13.43 -1.00
C ILE A 69 -0.88 13.54 -2.28
N THR A 70 -0.22 13.25 -3.40
CA THR A 70 -0.88 12.96 -4.67
C THR A 70 -0.70 11.48 -4.99
N LEU A 71 -1.77 10.71 -4.94
CA LEU A 71 -1.78 9.28 -5.22
C LEU A 71 -2.29 9.02 -6.64
N THR A 72 -1.51 8.32 -7.46
CA THR A 72 -1.85 7.95 -8.84
C THR A 72 -1.72 6.44 -9.02
N THR A 73 -2.78 5.81 -9.53
CA THR A 73 -2.73 4.37 -9.88
C THR A 73 -2.06 4.20 -11.24
N VAL A 74 -0.98 3.40 -11.28
CA VAL A 74 -0.21 3.07 -12.49
C VAL A 74 -0.20 1.54 -12.66
N PRO A 75 -1.14 0.96 -13.43
CA PRO A 75 -1.33 -0.49 -13.46
C PRO A 75 -0.13 -1.26 -14.01
N GLY A 76 0.43 -2.15 -13.17
CA GLY A 76 1.58 -3.00 -13.48
C GLY A 76 2.87 -2.56 -12.78
N GLY A 77 3.58 -3.53 -12.18
CA GLY A 77 4.81 -3.27 -11.42
C GLY A 77 5.90 -2.60 -12.25
N ASP A 78 6.06 -3.01 -13.49
CA ASP A 78 6.98 -2.43 -14.48
C ASP A 78 6.70 -0.93 -14.73
N LYS A 79 5.43 -0.57 -14.91
CA LYS A 79 5.00 0.81 -15.15
C LYS A 79 5.14 1.67 -13.89
N THR A 80 4.78 1.11 -12.73
CA THR A 80 4.94 1.80 -11.42
C THR A 80 6.41 2.08 -11.14
N MET A 81 7.30 1.11 -11.39
CA MET A 81 8.74 1.33 -11.27
C MET A 81 9.27 2.32 -12.30
N THR A 82 8.76 2.31 -13.53
CA THR A 82 9.11 3.33 -14.54
C THR A 82 8.73 4.73 -14.04
N ALA A 83 7.55 4.92 -13.43
CA ALA A 83 7.15 6.21 -12.88
C ALA A 83 8.12 6.69 -11.78
N LEU A 84 8.60 5.79 -10.91
CA LEU A 84 9.61 6.09 -9.89
C LEU A 84 10.96 6.47 -10.52
N LEU A 85 11.47 5.64 -11.42
CA LEU A 85 12.81 5.81 -12.00
C LEU A 85 12.91 7.08 -12.85
N THR A 86 11.87 7.43 -13.57
CA THR A 86 11.81 8.67 -14.39
C THR A 86 11.53 9.93 -13.56
N GLY A 87 11.18 9.79 -12.26
CA GLY A 87 10.83 10.91 -11.41
C GLY A 87 9.41 11.46 -11.63
N ALA A 88 8.53 10.72 -12.31
CA ALA A 88 7.11 11.03 -12.37
C ALA A 88 6.43 10.82 -11.01
N ALA A 89 6.93 9.89 -10.20
CA ALA A 89 6.60 9.70 -8.79
C ALA A 89 7.84 9.84 -7.92
N ASP A 90 7.64 10.26 -6.66
CA ASP A 90 8.68 10.36 -5.63
C ASP A 90 8.79 9.06 -4.83
N VAL A 91 7.65 8.39 -4.68
CA VAL A 91 7.49 7.11 -3.97
C VAL A 91 6.69 6.16 -4.85
N ALA A 92 7.09 4.89 -4.89
CA ALA A 92 6.32 3.81 -5.50
C ALA A 92 5.76 2.89 -4.41
N LEU A 93 4.50 2.50 -4.52
CA LEU A 93 3.87 1.43 -3.75
C LEU A 93 3.67 0.23 -4.69
N VAL A 94 4.53 -0.75 -4.57
CA VAL A 94 4.63 -1.87 -5.52
C VAL A 94 5.28 -3.08 -4.85
N GLY A 95 5.25 -4.24 -5.52
CA GLY A 95 5.88 -5.45 -5.03
C GLY A 95 7.39 -5.29 -4.81
N SER A 96 7.88 -5.79 -3.67
CA SER A 96 9.27 -5.59 -3.23
C SER A 96 10.30 -6.23 -4.18
N GLU A 97 9.91 -7.26 -4.94
CA GLU A 97 10.71 -7.93 -5.97
C GLU A 97 11.18 -6.97 -7.07
N THR A 98 10.40 -5.93 -7.36
CA THR A 98 10.73 -4.97 -8.42
C THR A 98 12.03 -4.21 -8.14
N SER A 99 12.37 -3.99 -6.86
CA SER A 99 13.65 -3.39 -6.49
C SER A 99 14.84 -4.29 -6.85
N ILE A 100 14.67 -5.61 -6.74
CA ILE A 100 15.69 -6.60 -7.14
C ILE A 100 15.88 -6.60 -8.65
N TYR A 101 14.79 -6.53 -9.43
CA TYR A 101 14.88 -6.45 -10.89
C TYR A 101 15.62 -5.20 -11.36
N VAL A 102 15.29 -4.04 -10.81
CA VAL A 102 15.96 -2.78 -11.14
C VAL A 102 17.44 -2.81 -10.77
N TYR A 103 17.76 -3.32 -9.59
CA TYR A 103 19.14 -3.44 -9.15
C TYR A 103 19.95 -4.43 -10.01
N ALA A 104 19.35 -5.54 -10.41
CA ALA A 104 19.99 -6.52 -11.27
C ALA A 104 20.31 -5.99 -12.68
N GLN A 105 19.56 -4.98 -13.15
CA GLN A 105 19.82 -4.28 -14.41
C GLN A 105 20.94 -3.24 -14.34
N GLY A 106 21.60 -3.09 -13.17
CA GLY A 106 22.76 -2.21 -12.99
C GLY A 106 22.38 -0.74 -12.74
N SER A 107 21.26 -0.48 -12.06
CA SER A 107 20.88 0.89 -11.68
C SER A 107 21.89 1.52 -10.72
N ASP A 108 22.42 2.68 -11.08
CA ASP A 108 23.32 3.48 -10.24
C ASP A 108 22.57 4.20 -9.10
N ASP A 109 21.25 4.35 -9.19
CA ASP A 109 20.38 4.95 -8.18
C ASP A 109 19.23 3.98 -7.86
N PRO A 110 19.47 2.93 -7.05
CA PRO A 110 18.53 1.86 -6.83
C PRO A 110 17.28 2.32 -6.08
N ALA A 111 16.18 1.61 -6.34
CA ALA A 111 14.95 1.76 -5.56
C ALA A 111 15.10 1.03 -4.21
N ILE A 112 14.99 1.78 -3.11
CA ILE A 112 15.16 1.30 -1.75
C ILE A 112 13.80 1.12 -1.09
N ASN A 113 13.53 -0.07 -0.56
CA ASN A 113 12.38 -0.35 0.29
C ASN A 113 12.59 0.33 1.65
N PHE A 114 11.70 1.22 2.05
CA PHE A 114 11.86 1.96 3.31
C PHE A 114 10.67 1.79 4.28
N ALA A 115 9.53 1.30 3.80
CA ALA A 115 8.39 0.98 4.64
C ALA A 115 7.53 -0.13 4.02
N GLN A 116 7.20 -1.15 4.80
CA GLN A 116 6.32 -2.25 4.39
C GLN A 116 4.86 -1.86 4.58
N LEU A 117 3.98 -2.26 3.65
CA LEU A 117 2.53 -2.05 3.77
C LEU A 117 1.77 -3.36 3.94
N THR A 118 2.13 -4.39 3.18
CA THR A 118 1.50 -5.72 3.24
C THR A 118 2.57 -6.79 3.38
N GLN A 119 2.27 -7.81 4.21
CA GLN A 119 3.25 -8.80 4.67
C GLN A 119 2.90 -10.25 4.33
N THR A 120 1.90 -10.47 3.46
CA THR A 120 1.55 -11.79 2.89
C THR A 120 1.07 -11.60 1.46
N ASP A 121 0.94 -12.69 0.69
CA ASP A 121 0.20 -12.64 -0.58
C ASP A 121 -1.27 -12.25 -0.34
N GLY A 122 -1.85 -11.51 -1.27
CA GLY A 122 -3.24 -11.02 -1.18
C GLY A 122 -4.24 -11.82 -2.02
N THR A 123 -3.83 -12.96 -2.58
CA THR A 123 -4.67 -13.74 -3.48
C THR A 123 -5.29 -14.98 -2.83
N PHE A 124 -6.37 -15.43 -3.45
CA PHE A 124 -7.13 -16.59 -3.03
C PHE A 124 -7.27 -17.57 -4.17
N LEU A 125 -7.26 -18.87 -3.83
CA LEU A 125 -7.65 -19.93 -4.76
C LEU A 125 -9.16 -20.01 -4.80
N PHE A 126 -9.71 -19.83 -6.00
CA PHE A 126 -11.13 -19.79 -6.23
C PHE A 126 -11.53 -20.96 -7.13
N SER A 127 -12.56 -21.74 -6.74
CA SER A 127 -13.08 -22.92 -7.41
C SER A 127 -14.47 -22.68 -7.98
N ARG A 128 -14.78 -23.22 -9.16
CA ARG A 128 -16.16 -23.21 -9.70
C ARG A 128 -17.13 -24.03 -8.87
N LYS A 129 -16.64 -25.06 -8.22
CA LYS A 129 -17.45 -26.00 -7.44
C LYS A 129 -17.23 -25.78 -5.97
N LYS A 130 -18.29 -25.98 -5.20
CA LYS A 130 -18.16 -26.04 -3.75
C LYS A 130 -17.33 -27.24 -3.36
N ILE A 131 -16.33 -27.04 -2.51
CA ILE A 131 -15.44 -28.08 -1.99
C ILE A 131 -15.43 -27.95 -0.47
N ASP A 132 -16.06 -28.88 0.20
CA ASP A 132 -16.18 -28.83 1.67
C ASP A 132 -14.86 -29.14 2.39
N HIS A 133 -14.00 -29.94 1.79
CA HIS A 133 -12.67 -30.29 2.30
C HIS A 133 -11.64 -30.18 1.18
N PHE A 134 -11.15 -28.96 0.95
CA PHE A 134 -10.14 -28.74 -0.07
C PHE A 134 -8.78 -29.30 0.34
N THR A 135 -8.12 -29.98 -0.59
CA THR A 135 -6.71 -30.37 -0.51
C THR A 135 -5.99 -29.92 -1.78
N TRP A 136 -4.74 -29.54 -1.67
CA TRP A 136 -3.96 -29.05 -2.82
C TRP A 136 -3.84 -30.10 -3.93
N ASP A 137 -3.80 -31.40 -3.61
CA ASP A 137 -3.75 -32.47 -4.60
C ASP A 137 -4.90 -32.46 -5.61
N GLN A 138 -6.02 -31.80 -5.28
CA GLN A 138 -7.16 -31.64 -6.20
C GLN A 138 -6.86 -30.72 -7.39
N LEU A 139 -5.73 -30.03 -7.36
CA LEU A 139 -5.26 -29.24 -8.51
C LEU A 139 -4.55 -30.08 -9.57
N LYS A 140 -4.17 -31.32 -9.28
CA LYS A 140 -3.49 -32.20 -10.24
C LYS A 140 -4.41 -32.56 -11.40
N GLY A 141 -3.91 -32.39 -12.62
CA GLY A 141 -4.61 -32.69 -13.87
C GLY A 141 -5.67 -31.70 -14.33
N ILE A 142 -5.93 -30.63 -13.51
CA ILE A 142 -6.97 -29.65 -13.83
C ILE A 142 -6.40 -28.39 -14.52
N THR A 143 -7.28 -27.54 -15.04
CA THR A 143 -6.90 -26.25 -15.61
C THR A 143 -6.97 -25.16 -14.55
N PHE A 144 -5.82 -24.54 -14.25
CA PHE A 144 -5.69 -23.48 -13.28
C PHE A 144 -5.27 -22.17 -13.96
N LEU A 145 -6.07 -21.13 -13.78
CA LEU A 145 -5.72 -19.76 -14.16
C LEU A 145 -4.84 -19.13 -13.08
N GLY A 146 -3.53 -19.24 -13.23
CA GLY A 146 -2.56 -18.55 -12.41
C GLY A 146 -2.37 -17.11 -12.87
N GLN A 147 -1.70 -16.30 -12.07
CA GLN A 147 -1.39 -14.92 -12.40
C GLN A 147 -0.30 -14.82 -13.47
N ARG A 148 -0.29 -13.69 -14.21
CA ARG A 148 0.67 -13.42 -15.30
C ARG A 148 2.12 -13.46 -14.76
N LYS A 149 3.02 -14.07 -15.53
CA LYS A 149 4.45 -14.19 -15.18
C LYS A 149 5.12 -12.84 -14.92
N GLY A 150 6.08 -12.86 -13.98
CA GLY A 150 6.95 -11.74 -13.66
C GLY A 150 6.48 -10.88 -12.49
N GLY A 151 5.45 -11.28 -11.74
CA GLY A 151 4.98 -10.58 -10.54
C GLY A 151 4.81 -11.51 -9.34
N MET A 152 4.81 -10.93 -8.14
CA MET A 152 4.66 -11.68 -6.90
C MET A 152 3.49 -12.68 -6.89
N PRO A 153 2.28 -12.34 -7.37
CA PRO A 153 1.18 -13.30 -7.32
C PRO A 153 1.47 -14.61 -8.06
N GLN A 154 2.12 -14.52 -9.23
CA GLN A 154 2.52 -15.70 -9.99
C GLN A 154 3.57 -16.52 -9.23
N MET A 155 4.61 -15.84 -8.73
CA MET A 155 5.71 -16.51 -8.02
C MET A 155 5.24 -17.20 -6.76
N VAL A 156 4.36 -16.54 -5.98
CA VAL A 156 3.73 -17.14 -4.80
C VAL A 156 2.83 -18.31 -5.20
N GLY A 157 2.04 -18.19 -6.26
CA GLY A 157 1.19 -19.28 -6.74
C GLY A 157 2.00 -20.54 -7.04
N GLU A 158 3.09 -20.42 -7.81
CA GLU A 158 3.98 -21.54 -8.13
C GLU A 158 4.72 -22.08 -6.89
N TYR A 159 5.20 -21.19 -6.02
CA TYR A 159 5.85 -21.58 -4.77
C TYR A 159 4.92 -22.41 -3.88
N VAL A 160 3.67 -21.99 -3.71
CA VAL A 160 2.67 -22.71 -2.90
C VAL A 160 2.35 -24.07 -3.50
N LEU A 161 2.17 -24.18 -4.83
CA LEU A 161 1.99 -25.46 -5.49
C LEU A 161 3.17 -26.41 -5.20
N LYS A 162 4.40 -25.95 -5.38
CA LYS A 162 5.61 -26.73 -5.08
C LYS A 162 5.72 -27.13 -3.62
N LYS A 163 5.38 -26.24 -2.69
CA LYS A 163 5.34 -26.53 -1.24
C LYS A 163 4.42 -27.70 -0.92
N HIS A 164 3.34 -27.86 -1.69
CA HIS A 164 2.40 -28.98 -1.58
C HIS A 164 2.71 -30.17 -2.50
N GLY A 165 3.93 -30.25 -3.05
CA GLY A 165 4.39 -31.38 -3.87
C GLY A 165 3.75 -31.43 -5.26
N ILE A 166 3.32 -30.29 -5.80
CA ILE A 166 2.72 -30.14 -7.11
C ILE A 166 3.70 -29.39 -8.03
N ASP A 167 4.13 -30.02 -9.11
CA ASP A 167 4.90 -29.33 -10.15
C ASP A 167 3.92 -28.47 -10.98
N PRO A 168 4.02 -27.12 -10.93
CA PRO A 168 3.07 -26.24 -11.59
C PRO A 168 3.05 -26.40 -13.12
N HIS A 169 4.13 -26.94 -13.70
CA HIS A 169 4.27 -27.07 -15.16
C HIS A 169 4.09 -28.50 -15.69
N LYS A 170 3.93 -29.49 -14.78
CA LYS A 170 3.70 -30.90 -15.15
C LYS A 170 2.37 -31.42 -14.64
N ASP A 171 2.05 -31.09 -13.39
CA ASP A 171 0.90 -31.68 -12.71
C ASP A 171 -0.39 -30.89 -12.93
N VAL A 172 -0.30 -29.64 -13.43
CA VAL A 172 -1.42 -28.71 -13.60
C VAL A 172 -1.38 -28.12 -15.02
N LYS A 173 -2.53 -27.92 -15.64
CA LYS A 173 -2.63 -27.11 -16.86
C LYS A 173 -2.64 -25.63 -16.48
N LEU A 174 -1.45 -25.10 -16.18
CA LEU A 174 -1.29 -23.72 -15.68
C LEU A 174 -1.33 -22.71 -16.83
N ILE A 175 -2.28 -21.77 -16.78
CA ILE A 175 -2.45 -20.66 -17.72
C ILE A 175 -1.98 -19.38 -17.05
N GLN A 176 -0.91 -18.73 -17.58
CA GLN A 176 -0.28 -17.53 -17.01
C GLN A 176 -0.02 -16.43 -18.06
N ASN A 177 -0.70 -16.49 -19.19
CA ASN A 177 -0.57 -15.53 -20.29
C ASN A 177 -1.77 -14.58 -20.40
N ILE A 178 -2.64 -14.54 -19.39
CA ILE A 178 -3.78 -13.63 -19.32
C ILE A 178 -3.38 -12.43 -18.47
N ASP A 179 -3.58 -11.22 -18.98
CA ASP A 179 -3.33 -10.00 -18.24
C ASP A 179 -4.21 -9.92 -16.99
N TYR A 180 -3.65 -9.33 -15.92
CA TYR A 180 -4.29 -9.16 -14.62
C TYR A 180 -5.74 -8.63 -14.71
N ALA A 181 -5.97 -7.60 -15.53
CA ALA A 181 -7.30 -7.01 -15.71
C ALA A 181 -8.33 -7.95 -16.36
N ASN A 182 -7.89 -9.02 -17.05
CA ASN A 182 -8.74 -9.91 -17.84
C ASN A 182 -8.95 -11.29 -17.21
N ILE A 183 -8.19 -11.65 -16.18
CA ILE A 183 -8.22 -13.00 -15.60
C ILE A 183 -9.59 -13.36 -15.02
N ALA A 184 -10.24 -12.41 -14.35
CA ALA A 184 -11.58 -12.58 -13.78
C ALA A 184 -12.62 -12.83 -14.88
N ASN A 185 -12.56 -12.07 -15.97
CA ASN A 185 -13.48 -12.23 -17.12
C ASN A 185 -13.25 -13.57 -17.84
N ALA A 186 -12.00 -14.00 -18.02
CA ALA A 186 -11.68 -15.29 -18.60
C ALA A 186 -12.26 -16.44 -17.75
N TYR A 187 -12.11 -16.37 -16.44
CA TYR A 187 -12.73 -17.33 -15.54
C TYR A 187 -14.26 -17.28 -15.61
N ALA A 188 -14.88 -16.11 -15.53
CA ALA A 188 -16.33 -15.94 -15.63
C ALA A 188 -16.90 -16.51 -16.94
N SER A 189 -16.14 -16.41 -18.05
CA SER A 189 -16.50 -16.96 -19.37
C SER A 189 -16.27 -18.46 -19.51
N GLY A 190 -15.87 -19.16 -18.45
CA GLY A 190 -15.74 -20.61 -18.45
C GLY A 190 -14.31 -21.16 -18.57
N THR A 191 -13.29 -20.32 -18.67
CA THR A 191 -11.90 -20.78 -18.73
C THR A 191 -11.42 -21.22 -17.35
N GLY A 192 -10.81 -22.41 -17.26
CA GLY A 192 -10.21 -22.97 -16.04
C GLY A 192 -11.21 -23.50 -15.02
N ASP A 193 -10.77 -24.47 -14.26
CA ASP A 193 -11.53 -25.07 -13.14
C ASP A 193 -11.32 -24.27 -11.87
N PHE A 194 -10.09 -23.76 -11.69
CA PHE A 194 -9.67 -22.90 -10.59
C PHE A 194 -9.02 -21.63 -11.14
N VAL A 195 -9.04 -20.59 -10.31
CA VAL A 195 -8.37 -19.32 -10.62
C VAL A 195 -7.76 -18.72 -9.35
N GLN A 196 -6.64 -18.01 -9.50
CA GLN A 196 -6.05 -17.17 -8.46
C GLN A 196 -6.59 -15.74 -8.59
N LEU A 197 -7.35 -15.29 -7.61
CA LEU A 197 -8.00 -13.97 -7.61
C LEU A 197 -7.60 -13.13 -6.41
N PHE A 198 -7.49 -11.84 -6.63
CA PHE A 198 -7.47 -10.83 -5.57
C PHE A 198 -8.88 -10.48 -5.11
N GLU A 199 -8.97 -9.88 -3.94
CA GLU A 199 -10.13 -9.14 -3.49
C GLU A 199 -10.20 -7.73 -4.13
N PRO A 200 -11.39 -7.17 -4.37
CA PRO A 200 -12.73 -7.66 -3.99
C PRO A 200 -13.33 -8.68 -4.96
N THR A 201 -12.65 -9.00 -6.07
CA THR A 201 -13.19 -9.84 -7.14
C THR A 201 -13.59 -11.23 -6.63
N ALA A 202 -12.80 -11.83 -5.76
CA ALA A 202 -13.12 -13.14 -5.19
C ALA A 202 -14.43 -13.11 -4.39
N SER A 203 -14.62 -12.12 -3.51
CA SER A 203 -15.87 -11.94 -2.74
C SER A 203 -17.07 -11.60 -3.63
N ILE A 204 -16.88 -10.78 -4.66
CA ILE A 204 -17.94 -10.45 -5.63
C ILE A 204 -18.38 -11.72 -6.34
N PHE A 205 -17.44 -12.55 -6.79
CA PHE A 205 -17.76 -13.81 -7.48
C PHE A 205 -18.44 -14.82 -6.56
N GLU A 206 -18.09 -14.89 -5.26
CA GLU A 206 -18.84 -15.70 -4.29
C GLU A 206 -20.29 -15.21 -4.16
N LYS A 207 -20.49 -13.88 -4.00
CA LYS A 207 -21.83 -13.27 -3.89
C LYS A 207 -22.68 -13.52 -5.14
N GLU A 208 -22.06 -13.50 -6.31
CA GLU A 208 -22.72 -13.77 -7.60
C GLU A 208 -22.92 -15.27 -7.91
N GLY A 209 -22.48 -16.17 -7.03
CA GLY A 209 -22.60 -17.61 -7.23
C GLY A 209 -21.72 -18.18 -8.35
N LYS A 210 -20.63 -17.46 -8.73
CA LYS A 210 -19.70 -17.89 -9.78
C LYS A 210 -18.68 -18.93 -9.29
N GLY A 211 -18.64 -19.19 -7.98
CA GLY A 211 -17.75 -20.15 -7.34
C GLY A 211 -17.48 -19.83 -5.87
N TYR A 212 -16.40 -20.39 -5.34
CA TYR A 212 -16.09 -20.39 -3.92
C TYR A 212 -14.58 -20.19 -3.68
N ILE A 213 -14.23 -19.41 -2.67
CA ILE A 213 -12.86 -19.37 -2.15
C ILE A 213 -12.61 -20.66 -1.37
N VAL A 214 -11.56 -21.41 -1.75
CA VAL A 214 -11.21 -22.69 -1.14
C VAL A 214 -9.89 -22.69 -0.38
N ALA A 215 -8.97 -21.77 -0.71
CA ALA A 215 -7.71 -21.59 -0.01
C ALA A 215 -7.19 -20.15 -0.14
N SER A 216 -6.22 -19.80 0.69
CA SER A 216 -5.53 -18.51 0.67
C SER A 216 -4.05 -18.72 0.38
N PHE A 217 -3.54 -18.12 -0.68
CA PHE A 217 -2.12 -18.11 -0.99
C PHE A 217 -1.33 -17.33 0.07
N GLY A 218 -1.92 -16.31 0.67
CA GLY A 218 -1.28 -15.52 1.73
C GLY A 218 -1.03 -16.31 3.02
N LYS A 219 -1.95 -17.23 3.39
CA LYS A 219 -1.72 -18.15 4.52
C LYS A 219 -0.60 -19.14 4.23
N GLU A 220 -0.50 -19.58 2.98
CA GLU A 220 0.46 -20.60 2.55
C GLU A 220 1.87 -20.03 2.32
N SER A 221 1.99 -18.82 1.79
CA SER A 221 3.27 -18.18 1.51
C SER A 221 4.05 -17.81 2.78
N GLY A 222 3.35 -17.65 3.89
CA GLY A 222 3.92 -17.05 5.10
C GLY A 222 4.21 -15.56 4.92
N HIS A 223 4.98 -15.00 5.85
CA HIS A 223 5.37 -13.59 5.79
C HIS A 223 6.38 -13.35 4.67
N VAL A 224 6.07 -12.36 3.87
CA VAL A 224 6.88 -11.87 2.75
C VAL A 224 6.60 -10.38 2.59
N PRO A 225 7.61 -9.53 2.31
CA PRO A 225 7.37 -8.11 2.09
C PRO A 225 6.69 -7.95 0.73
N TYR A 226 5.39 -8.23 0.69
CA TYR A 226 4.65 -8.37 -0.56
C TYR A 226 4.53 -7.04 -1.28
N THR A 227 4.11 -5.98 -0.57
CA THR A 227 4.10 -4.62 -1.11
C THR A 227 4.75 -3.66 -0.14
N SER A 228 5.68 -2.86 -0.65
CA SER A 228 6.38 -1.86 0.13
C SER A 228 6.41 -0.50 -0.56
N PHE A 229 6.67 0.54 0.22
CA PHE A 229 7.01 1.85 -0.28
C PHE A 229 8.48 1.91 -0.61
N MET A 230 8.77 2.35 -1.83
CA MET A 230 10.12 2.52 -2.34
C MET A 230 10.36 3.94 -2.81
N ALA A 231 11.58 4.39 -2.65
CA ALA A 231 12.06 5.62 -3.26
C ALA A 231 13.49 5.41 -3.77
N LYS A 232 13.93 6.23 -4.73
CA LYS A 232 15.33 6.19 -5.17
C LYS A 232 16.28 6.51 -4.02
N GLN A 233 17.42 5.89 -3.96
CA GLN A 233 18.43 6.13 -2.91
C GLN A 233 18.79 7.62 -2.82
N SER A 234 18.96 8.28 -3.97
CA SER A 234 19.24 9.71 -4.04
C SER A 234 18.12 10.57 -3.44
N TYR A 235 16.86 10.19 -3.69
CA TYR A 235 15.70 10.89 -3.12
C TYR A 235 15.66 10.75 -1.60
N ILE A 236 15.85 9.55 -1.06
CA ILE A 236 15.90 9.30 0.39
C ILE A 236 17.00 10.13 1.04
N ASN A 237 18.21 10.14 0.44
CA ASN A 237 19.34 10.89 0.98
C ASN A 237 19.08 12.40 1.04
N LYS A 238 18.42 12.94 0.01
CA LYS A 238 18.10 14.38 -0.11
C LYS A 238 16.93 14.77 0.78
N ASN A 239 15.95 13.88 0.99
CA ASN A 239 14.65 14.19 1.61
C ASN A 239 14.41 13.34 2.87
N LYS A 240 15.45 13.11 3.71
CA LYS A 240 15.35 12.26 4.91
C LYS A 240 14.19 12.64 5.82
N GLY A 241 13.97 13.94 6.04
CA GLY A 241 12.87 14.43 6.88
C GLY A 241 11.48 14.10 6.31
N THR A 242 11.32 14.18 4.98
CA THR A 242 10.09 13.83 4.27
C THR A 242 9.78 12.35 4.41
N ILE A 243 10.79 11.50 4.22
CA ILE A 243 10.64 10.05 4.34
C ILE A 243 10.33 9.63 5.80
N GLU A 244 10.94 10.27 6.80
CA GLU A 244 10.58 10.03 8.22
C GLU A 244 9.13 10.42 8.53
N LYS A 245 8.65 11.57 8.04
CA LYS A 245 7.25 12.01 8.17
C LYS A 245 6.30 11.04 7.48
N PHE A 246 6.64 10.64 6.26
CA PHE A 246 5.88 9.67 5.47
C PHE A 246 5.74 8.34 6.23
N THR A 247 6.85 7.77 6.66
CA THR A 247 6.87 6.49 7.40
C THR A 247 6.08 6.57 8.70
N ARG A 248 6.11 7.72 9.41
CA ARG A 248 5.32 7.93 10.62
C ARG A 248 3.83 7.98 10.34
N ALA A 249 3.41 8.61 9.24
CA ALA A 249 2.00 8.64 8.83
C ALA A 249 1.50 7.22 8.50
N ILE A 250 2.30 6.42 7.79
CA ILE A 250 1.98 5.01 7.51
C ILE A 250 1.92 4.20 8.80
N TYR A 251 2.89 4.34 9.71
CA TYR A 251 2.86 3.62 10.99
C TYR A 251 1.59 3.94 11.79
N LYS A 252 1.20 5.21 11.89
CA LYS A 252 -0.07 5.61 12.52
C LYS A 252 -1.28 4.92 11.87
N ALA A 253 -1.29 4.84 10.55
CA ALA A 253 -2.37 4.18 9.82
C ALA A 253 -2.39 2.66 10.05
N GLN A 254 -1.23 2.01 10.09
CA GLN A 254 -1.11 0.60 10.42
C GLN A 254 -1.65 0.32 11.83
N GLN A 255 -1.25 1.11 12.83
CA GLN A 255 -1.76 0.99 14.20
C GLN A 255 -3.28 1.24 14.28
N TRP A 256 -3.77 2.22 13.52
CA TRP A 256 -5.20 2.51 13.45
C TRP A 256 -5.98 1.31 12.87
N VAL A 257 -5.52 0.73 11.77
CA VAL A 257 -6.12 -0.45 11.13
C VAL A 257 -6.13 -1.67 12.07
N GLN A 258 -5.08 -1.86 12.87
CA GLN A 258 -5.05 -2.97 13.85
C GLN A 258 -6.14 -2.84 14.91
N THR A 259 -6.44 -1.63 15.36
CA THR A 259 -7.32 -1.36 16.51
C THR A 259 -8.77 -1.09 16.14
N HIS A 260 -9.10 -0.93 14.86
CA HIS A 260 -10.45 -0.61 14.40
C HIS A 260 -11.11 -1.79 13.68
N SER A 261 -12.44 -1.81 13.69
CA SER A 261 -13.25 -2.83 13.01
C SER A 261 -13.15 -2.69 11.49
N ALA A 262 -13.48 -3.77 10.77
CA ALA A 262 -13.55 -3.73 9.31
C ALA A 262 -14.56 -2.72 8.79
N GLU A 263 -15.65 -2.48 9.51
CA GLU A 263 -16.66 -1.47 9.17
C GLU A 263 -16.08 -0.06 9.27
N GLU A 264 -15.39 0.28 10.37
CA GLU A 264 -14.73 1.58 10.53
C GLU A 264 -13.65 1.82 9.48
N ILE A 265 -12.90 0.77 9.11
CA ILE A 265 -11.90 0.84 8.05
C ILE A 265 -12.58 1.05 6.69
N ALA A 266 -13.64 0.28 6.39
CA ALA A 266 -14.41 0.42 5.15
C ALA A 266 -14.97 1.85 5.01
N ASP A 267 -15.55 2.41 6.06
CA ASP A 267 -16.04 3.79 6.09
C ASP A 267 -14.92 4.82 5.84
N ALA A 268 -13.74 4.58 6.41
CA ALA A 268 -12.60 5.48 6.23
C ALA A 268 -12.09 5.50 4.78
N VAL A 269 -12.19 4.37 4.06
CA VAL A 269 -11.60 4.23 2.71
C VAL A 269 -12.62 4.23 1.58
N LYS A 270 -13.93 4.29 1.86
CA LYS A 270 -15.00 4.17 0.86
C LYS A 270 -14.91 5.13 -0.33
N SER A 271 -14.38 6.33 -0.12
CA SER A 271 -14.21 7.31 -1.21
C SER A 271 -13.24 6.85 -2.31
N TYR A 272 -12.39 5.88 -2.01
CA TYR A 272 -11.47 5.27 -2.98
C TYR A 272 -12.09 4.12 -3.76
N PHE A 273 -13.26 3.62 -3.31
CA PHE A 273 -13.97 2.46 -3.86
C PHE A 273 -15.47 2.76 -4.06
N PRO A 274 -15.83 3.82 -4.84
CA PRO A 274 -17.22 4.29 -4.94
C PRO A 274 -18.18 3.25 -5.51
N ASP A 275 -17.67 2.31 -6.32
CA ASP A 275 -18.47 1.29 -7.00
C ASP A 275 -18.49 -0.06 -6.25
N THR A 276 -17.87 -0.14 -5.05
CA THR A 276 -17.82 -1.37 -4.26
C THR A 276 -18.88 -1.36 -3.17
N ASP A 277 -19.69 -2.41 -3.12
CA ASP A 277 -20.71 -2.62 -2.08
C ASP A 277 -20.06 -2.57 -0.68
N PRO A 278 -20.60 -1.78 0.28
CA PRO A 278 -20.04 -1.67 1.64
C PRO A 278 -19.88 -3.01 2.37
N GLU A 279 -20.81 -3.95 2.21
CA GLU A 279 -20.71 -5.29 2.82
C GLU A 279 -19.58 -6.12 2.20
N ILE A 280 -19.34 -5.96 0.89
CA ILE A 280 -18.16 -6.57 0.25
C ILE A 280 -16.88 -5.94 0.79
N MET A 281 -16.82 -4.61 0.93
CA MET A 281 -15.64 -3.95 1.49
C MET A 281 -15.32 -4.46 2.90
N LYS A 282 -16.32 -4.56 3.76
CA LYS A 282 -16.19 -5.09 5.12
C LYS A 282 -15.68 -6.53 5.11
N THR A 283 -16.29 -7.39 4.30
CA THR A 283 -15.90 -8.81 4.16
C THR A 283 -14.43 -8.94 3.72
N VAL A 284 -14.02 -8.15 2.74
CA VAL A 284 -12.65 -8.12 2.21
C VAL A 284 -11.65 -7.66 3.27
N ILE A 285 -11.96 -6.58 3.98
CA ILE A 285 -11.09 -6.04 5.04
C ILE A 285 -10.96 -7.03 6.18
N ASP A 286 -12.07 -7.65 6.63
CA ASP A 286 -12.05 -8.70 7.66
C ASP A 286 -11.16 -9.87 7.21
N ARG A 287 -11.28 -10.30 5.96
CA ARG A 287 -10.50 -11.40 5.40
C ARG A 287 -9.00 -11.08 5.43
N TYR A 288 -8.59 -9.89 4.98
CA TYR A 288 -7.19 -9.46 5.01
C TYR A 288 -6.66 -9.25 6.44
N LYS A 289 -7.48 -8.72 7.36
CA LYS A 289 -7.11 -8.63 8.78
C LYS A 289 -6.89 -10.00 9.40
N ASN A 290 -7.84 -10.92 9.21
CA ASN A 290 -7.78 -12.28 9.76
C ASN A 290 -6.67 -13.13 9.13
N GLN A 291 -6.26 -12.81 7.91
CA GLN A 291 -5.11 -13.42 7.25
C GLN A 291 -3.77 -12.85 7.77
N GLY A 292 -3.78 -11.68 8.42
CA GLY A 292 -2.58 -10.95 8.80
C GLY A 292 -1.87 -10.31 7.61
N SER A 293 -2.62 -9.92 6.57
CA SER A 293 -2.03 -9.35 5.35
C SER A 293 -1.54 -7.92 5.51
N TYR A 294 -2.20 -7.11 6.34
CA TYR A 294 -1.76 -5.77 6.63
C TYR A 294 -0.57 -5.82 7.58
N ALA A 295 0.55 -5.24 7.18
CA ALA A 295 1.71 -5.11 8.05
C ALA A 295 1.33 -4.30 9.31
N THR A 296 1.78 -4.76 10.47
CA THR A 296 1.49 -4.10 11.76
C THR A 296 2.38 -2.90 12.03
N ASP A 297 3.50 -2.84 11.35
CA ASP A 297 4.47 -1.76 11.39
C ASP A 297 5.21 -1.64 10.04
N PRO A 298 5.99 -0.57 9.82
CA PRO A 298 6.65 -0.34 8.54
C PRO A 298 7.96 -1.13 8.34
N ILE A 299 8.37 -1.98 9.29
CA ILE A 299 9.64 -2.72 9.17
C ILE A 299 9.47 -3.86 8.18
N LEU A 300 10.33 -3.89 7.17
CA LEU A 300 10.58 -5.03 6.31
C LEU A 300 11.83 -5.73 6.87
N ASP A 301 11.68 -6.90 7.48
CA ASP A 301 12.77 -7.56 8.13
C ASP A 301 13.60 -8.48 7.20
N GLN A 302 14.75 -8.94 7.70
CA GLN A 302 15.66 -9.79 6.91
C GLN A 302 15.07 -11.18 6.65
N VAL A 303 14.24 -11.72 7.54
CA VAL A 303 13.62 -13.04 7.37
C VAL A 303 12.62 -12.99 6.22
N GLU A 304 11.79 -11.96 6.20
CA GLU A 304 10.82 -11.70 5.11
C GLU A 304 11.53 -11.46 3.78
N TRP A 305 12.63 -10.68 3.77
CA TRP A 305 13.44 -10.46 2.57
C TRP A 305 14.05 -11.74 2.01
N ASN A 306 14.52 -12.62 2.90
CA ASN A 306 15.06 -13.92 2.50
C ASN A 306 13.95 -14.80 1.93
N ASN A 307 12.74 -14.78 2.53
CA ASN A 307 11.59 -15.51 2.02
C ASN A 307 11.17 -15.00 0.64
N LEU A 308 11.14 -13.68 0.41
CA LEU A 308 10.91 -13.09 -0.90
C LEU A 308 11.85 -13.68 -1.96
N GLN A 309 13.15 -13.65 -1.69
CA GLN A 309 14.13 -14.16 -2.64
C GLN A 309 14.04 -15.67 -2.83
N ASN A 310 13.67 -16.42 -1.78
CA ASN A 310 13.39 -17.85 -1.91
C ASN A 310 12.20 -18.13 -2.84
N ILE A 311 11.10 -17.41 -2.66
CA ILE A 311 9.92 -17.50 -3.54
C ILE A 311 10.29 -17.17 -4.99
N MET A 312 11.03 -16.09 -5.22
CA MET A 312 11.51 -15.71 -6.55
C MET A 312 12.42 -16.79 -7.17
N LYS A 313 13.31 -17.38 -6.36
CA LYS A 313 14.22 -18.45 -6.80
C LYS A 313 13.44 -19.71 -7.19
N GLU A 314 12.48 -20.12 -6.37
CA GLU A 314 11.65 -21.29 -6.63
C GLU A 314 10.78 -21.11 -7.89
N ALA A 315 10.33 -19.90 -8.18
CA ALA A 315 9.63 -19.58 -9.43
C ALA A 315 10.57 -19.50 -10.65
N GLY A 316 11.90 -19.44 -10.43
CA GLY A 316 12.87 -19.26 -11.51
C GLY A 316 13.04 -17.80 -11.97
N ASP A 317 12.51 -16.86 -11.21
CA ASP A 317 12.45 -15.42 -11.54
C ASP A 317 13.44 -14.56 -10.75
N LEU A 318 14.30 -15.15 -9.91
CA LEU A 318 15.35 -14.43 -9.18
C LEU A 318 16.57 -14.19 -10.10
N PRO A 319 16.79 -12.96 -10.59
CA PRO A 319 17.90 -12.71 -11.50
C PRO A 319 19.26 -12.81 -10.82
N LYS A 320 19.29 -12.44 -9.53
CA LYS A 320 20.50 -12.46 -8.69
C LYS A 320 20.08 -12.31 -7.24
N GLN A 321 20.78 -12.99 -6.34
CA GLN A 321 20.60 -12.77 -4.90
C GLN A 321 21.16 -11.42 -4.49
N VAL A 322 20.41 -10.68 -3.66
CA VAL A 322 20.77 -9.34 -3.21
C VAL A 322 20.74 -9.26 -1.70
N ASP A 323 21.81 -8.72 -1.14
CA ASP A 323 21.91 -8.51 0.31
C ASP A 323 20.80 -7.59 0.82
N TYR A 324 20.18 -7.94 1.94
CA TYR A 324 19.13 -7.19 2.58
C TYR A 324 19.46 -5.69 2.70
N LYS A 325 20.64 -5.37 3.24
CA LYS A 325 21.08 -3.98 3.46
C LYS A 325 21.32 -3.19 2.18
N THR A 326 21.35 -3.85 1.03
CA THR A 326 21.53 -3.17 -0.26
C THR A 326 20.25 -2.48 -0.73
N LEU A 327 19.10 -3.10 -0.51
CA LEU A 327 17.81 -2.63 -1.04
C LEU A 327 16.75 -2.36 0.05
N VAL A 328 17.10 -2.51 1.32
CA VAL A 328 16.19 -2.26 2.45
C VAL A 328 16.81 -1.29 3.43
N ASN A 329 16.04 -0.27 3.83
CA ASN A 329 16.45 0.72 4.82
C ASN A 329 15.43 0.79 5.95
N THR A 330 15.58 -0.05 6.97
CA THR A 330 14.72 -0.08 8.16
C THR A 330 15.07 0.96 9.22
N ALA A 331 16.24 1.60 9.14
CA ALA A 331 16.66 2.58 10.14
C ALA A 331 15.66 3.73 10.30
N ILE A 332 14.94 4.08 9.22
CA ILE A 332 13.90 5.11 9.23
C ILE A 332 12.68 4.62 10.03
N ALA A 333 12.22 3.40 9.76
CA ALA A 333 11.09 2.78 10.44
C ALA A 333 11.39 2.60 11.93
N GLU A 334 12.55 2.05 12.29
CA GLU A 334 13.00 1.88 13.67
C GLU A 334 13.05 3.21 14.44
N LYS A 335 13.52 4.29 13.80
CA LYS A 335 13.55 5.62 14.40
C LYS A 335 12.15 6.17 14.65
N VAL A 336 11.24 5.93 13.74
CA VAL A 336 9.84 6.38 13.83
C VAL A 336 9.09 5.66 14.94
N MET A 337 9.31 4.37 15.11
CA MET A 337 8.64 3.53 16.11
C MET A 337 9.12 3.78 17.54
N LYS A 338 10.33 4.30 17.73
CA LYS A 338 10.90 4.65 19.07
C LYS A 338 10.37 5.98 19.63
N LYS A 339 9.62 6.74 18.86
CA LYS A 339 9.06 8.05 19.27
C LYS A 339 7.57 7.95 19.56
#